data_1c2c252d0c385e357f99f2cf18ee5a4c
#
_entry.id   1c2c252d0c385e357f99f2cf18ee5a4c
#
_cell.length_a   1.000
_cell.length_b   1.000
_cell.length_c   1.000
_cell.angle_alpha   90.00
_cell.angle_beta   90.00
_cell.angle_gamma   90.00
#
_symmetry.space_group_name_H-M   'P 1'
#
loop_
_entity.id
_entity.type
_entity.pdbx_description
1 polymer ?
#
loop_
_entity_poly.entity_id
_entity_poly.type
_entity_poly.pdbx_seq_one_letter_code
_entity_poly.pdbx_strand_id
1 'polypeptide(L)'
;GVAAELLMAKKARTSVRSRLKFAQILRGARRLPGGSPFTPSCFLSGAHAVLRLFSLLQRVRQRAVAMKQLALDIGLATGPTLSSFYAGPNEAALQHLRLWAGEGSSQNTRSPVPTYLWGEAGSGKTHLLKAVCEALHEQGASVGWMDASVANPPDFDERWAAVVMDEVHLYNTAQQASAFNWFVNAINPATGGQRWVLAAGDLPPADLPLRDDLRSRMGWGHVFQLQLLDETARRAVLRQEADARGVFLGDEVMDFMLKRFSRDLGSLMQLLDQLDAFALRTQRAITIPLLKALLESE
;
A
#
# COMPACT_ATOMS: atom_id res chain seq x y z
N GLY A 1 5.52 31.36 13.57
CA GLY A 1 6.74 32.05 13.92
C GLY A 1 6.69 32.60 15.34
N VAL A 2 5.79 33.54 15.63
CA VAL A 2 5.76 34.33 16.88
C VAL A 2 5.42 33.51 18.14
N ALA A 3 4.54 32.51 18.04
CA ALA A 3 4.17 31.68 19.19
C ALA A 3 5.30 30.76 19.67
N ALA A 4 6.13 30.26 18.75
CA ALA A 4 7.27 29.41 19.07
C ALA A 4 8.39 30.20 19.74
N GLU A 5 8.65 31.44 19.32
CA GLU A 5 9.63 32.32 19.96
C GLU A 5 9.22 32.74 21.36
N LEU A 6 7.93 33.04 21.58
CA LEU A 6 7.37 33.34 22.91
C LEU A 6 7.49 32.15 23.88
N LEU A 7 7.29 30.93 23.38
CA LEU A 7 7.43 29.71 24.18
C LEU A 7 8.88 29.41 24.53
N MET A 8 9.81 29.68 23.63
CA MET A 8 11.25 29.55 23.85
C MET A 8 11.77 30.62 24.84
N ALA A 9 11.31 31.86 24.71
CA ALA A 9 11.66 32.94 25.65
C ALA A 9 11.11 32.66 27.06
N LYS A 10 9.90 32.08 27.17
CA LYS A 10 9.32 31.69 28.47
C LYS A 10 10.08 30.54 29.14
N LYS A 11 10.55 29.53 28.36
CA LYS A 11 11.42 28.45 28.86
C LYS A 11 12.81 28.93 29.29
N ALA A 12 13.38 29.87 28.55
CA ALA A 12 14.68 30.44 28.91
C ALA A 12 14.62 31.23 30.23
N ARG A 13 13.56 32.03 30.44
CA ARG A 13 13.37 32.80 31.70
C ARG A 13 13.16 31.89 32.92
N THR A 14 12.50 30.75 32.78
CA THR A 14 12.31 29.80 33.88
C THR A 14 13.63 29.12 34.27
N SER A 15 14.50 28.83 33.30
CA SER A 15 15.83 28.24 33.52
C SER A 15 16.78 29.22 34.26
N VAL A 16 16.75 30.50 33.88
CA VAL A 16 17.58 31.52 34.51
C VAL A 16 17.12 31.81 35.96
N ARG A 17 15.82 31.88 36.21
CA ARG A 17 15.27 32.07 37.58
C ARG A 17 15.60 30.90 38.51
N SER A 18 15.62 29.68 38.01
CA SER A 18 16.01 28.50 38.79
C SER A 18 17.50 28.52 39.15
N ARG A 19 18.36 28.97 38.23
CA ARG A 19 19.82 29.13 38.50
C ARG A 19 20.11 30.22 39.51
N LEU A 20 19.39 31.35 39.49
CA LEU A 20 19.54 32.43 40.43
C LEU A 20 19.09 32.05 41.84
N LYS A 21 17.99 31.33 42.01
CA LYS A 21 17.53 30.81 43.30
C LYS A 21 18.53 29.83 43.92
N PHE A 22 19.14 28.95 43.11
CA PHE A 22 20.14 28.00 43.59
C PHE A 22 21.44 28.71 44.06
N ALA A 23 21.85 29.75 43.32
CA ALA A 23 23.01 30.56 43.73
C ALA A 23 22.77 31.40 45.02
N GLN A 24 21.52 31.81 45.26
CA GLN A 24 21.16 32.47 46.52
C GLN A 24 21.12 31.53 47.72
N ILE A 25 20.67 30.28 47.54
CA ILE A 25 20.70 29.26 48.60
C ILE A 25 22.14 28.92 48.99
N LEU A 26 23.06 28.85 48.03
CA LEU A 26 24.48 28.59 48.28
C LEU A 26 25.20 29.78 48.97
N ARG A 27 24.75 31.00 48.76
CA ARG A 27 25.29 32.19 49.47
C ARG A 27 24.76 32.33 50.91
N GLY A 28 23.53 31.87 51.17
CA GLY A 28 22.92 31.89 52.52
C GLY A 28 23.54 30.88 53.48
N ALA A 29 24.14 29.81 53.03
CA ALA A 29 24.76 28.77 53.83
C ALA A 29 26.14 29.16 54.47
N ARG A 30 26.65 30.35 54.17
CA ARG A 30 27.97 30.82 54.67
C ARG A 30 27.92 31.62 55.96
N ARG A 31 26.77 31.80 56.60
CA ARG A 31 26.69 32.55 57.86
C ARG A 31 25.87 31.81 58.92
N LEU A 32 26.51 30.89 59.61
CA LEU A 32 26.09 30.42 60.93
C LEU A 32 27.30 30.53 61.84
N PRO A 33 27.19 31.22 63.01
CA PRO A 33 28.27 31.34 63.92
C PRO A 33 28.34 30.15 64.87
N GLY A 34 29.49 29.52 64.94
CA GLY A 34 29.81 28.57 66.01
C GLY A 34 30.17 27.18 65.57
N GLY A 35 31.45 26.81 65.63
CA GLY A 35 31.94 25.48 65.86
C GLY A 35 32.69 24.80 64.69
N SER A 36 33.98 24.57 65.00
CA SER A 36 34.94 23.57 64.43
C SER A 36 35.22 23.51 62.92
N PRO A 37 36.47 23.31 62.51
CA PRO A 37 36.89 23.36 61.10
C PRO A 37 36.45 22.09 60.36
N PHE A 38 35.56 22.30 59.44
CA PHE A 38 35.22 21.25 58.47
C PHE A 38 36.35 21.12 57.46
N THR A 39 36.87 19.90 57.31
CA THR A 39 37.89 19.58 56.33
C THR A 39 37.29 19.59 54.89
N PRO A 40 38.03 20.08 53.91
CA PRO A 40 37.52 20.27 52.52
C PRO A 40 37.17 19.00 51.75
N SER A 41 37.51 17.84 52.27
CA SER A 41 37.34 16.53 51.55
C SER A 41 35.89 16.05 51.46
N CYS A 42 34.99 16.44 52.36
CA CYS A 42 33.58 15.98 52.30
C CYS A 42 32.71 16.76 51.29
N PHE A 43 33.10 17.96 50.87
CA PHE A 43 32.30 18.77 49.93
C PHE A 43 32.47 18.36 48.47
N LEU A 44 33.62 17.77 48.12
CA LEU A 44 33.87 17.32 46.73
C LEU A 44 33.11 16.03 46.37
N SER A 45 32.81 15.16 47.33
CA SER A 45 32.07 13.91 47.10
C SER A 45 30.59 14.18 46.79
N GLY A 46 29.94 15.11 47.46
CA GLY A 46 28.53 15.45 47.24
C GLY A 46 28.29 16.18 45.92
N ALA A 47 29.21 17.06 45.53
CA ALA A 47 29.09 17.80 44.27
C ALA A 47 29.23 16.89 43.03
N HIS A 48 30.10 15.88 43.09
CA HIS A 48 30.26 14.91 42.02
C HIS A 48 29.07 13.97 41.89
N ALA A 49 28.40 13.60 42.99
CA ALA A 49 27.20 12.78 42.97
C ALA A 49 26.02 13.52 42.32
N VAL A 50 25.83 14.80 42.67
CA VAL A 50 24.77 15.63 42.11
C VAL A 50 25.00 15.91 40.61
N LEU A 51 26.25 16.17 40.21
CA LEU A 51 26.59 16.35 38.78
C LEU A 51 26.40 15.07 37.97
N ARG A 52 26.72 13.91 38.54
CA ARG A 52 26.45 12.61 37.88
C ARG A 52 24.95 12.33 37.76
N LEU A 53 24.17 12.62 38.78
CA LEU A 53 22.69 12.49 38.71
C LEU A 53 22.09 13.42 37.65
N PHE A 54 22.59 14.67 37.58
CA PHE A 54 22.11 15.64 36.59
C PHE A 54 22.49 15.25 35.16
N SER A 55 23.68 14.70 34.94
CA SER A 55 24.08 14.18 33.62
C SER A 55 23.32 12.92 33.23
N LEU A 56 22.97 12.06 34.19
CA LEU A 56 22.13 10.88 33.95
C LEU A 56 20.69 11.29 33.57
N LEU A 57 20.11 12.27 34.31
CA LEU A 57 18.79 12.83 34.01
C LEU A 57 18.75 13.54 32.65
N GLN A 58 19.81 14.20 32.24
CA GLN A 58 19.92 14.79 30.90
C GLN A 58 20.01 13.71 29.81
N ARG A 59 20.76 12.63 30.02
CA ARG A 59 20.85 11.50 29.09
C ARG A 59 19.52 10.73 28.95
N VAL A 60 18.79 10.56 30.06
CA VAL A 60 17.44 9.96 30.04
C VAL A 60 16.45 10.89 29.32
N ARG A 61 16.56 12.21 29.54
CA ARG A 61 15.69 13.19 28.87
C ARG A 61 16.03 13.35 27.38
N GLN A 62 17.29 13.21 26.99
CA GLN A 62 17.68 13.17 25.56
C GLN A 62 17.28 11.86 24.87
N ARG A 63 17.27 10.73 25.57
CA ARG A 63 16.73 9.47 25.04
C ARG A 63 15.19 9.49 24.91
N ALA A 64 14.48 10.19 25.80
CA ALA A 64 13.03 10.34 25.71
C ALA A 64 12.57 11.29 24.58
N VAL A 65 13.46 12.19 24.10
CA VAL A 65 13.16 13.09 22.96
C VAL A 65 13.49 12.45 21.60
N ALA A 66 14.22 11.33 21.60
CA ALA A 66 14.60 10.59 20.40
C ALA A 66 13.73 9.35 20.15
N MET A 67 12.61 9.19 20.84
CA MET A 67 11.55 8.32 20.33
C MET A 67 10.88 9.06 19.15
N LYS A 68 11.53 8.98 17.96
CA LYS A 68 10.76 9.02 16.73
C LYS A 68 9.65 7.99 16.94
N GLN A 69 8.40 8.46 17.05
CA GLN A 69 7.27 7.61 16.73
C GLN A 69 7.55 7.13 15.29
N LEU A 70 8.12 5.95 15.17
CA LEU A 70 7.93 5.17 13.96
C LEU A 70 6.42 5.06 13.87
N ALA A 71 5.84 5.77 12.92
CA ALA A 71 4.52 5.42 12.46
C ALA A 71 4.62 3.91 12.25
N LEU A 72 3.95 3.15 13.09
CA LEU A 72 3.75 1.75 12.85
C LEU A 72 3.03 1.76 11.52
N ASP A 73 3.74 1.41 10.46
CA ASP A 73 3.15 1.17 9.17
C ASP A 73 2.31 -0.11 9.32
N ILE A 74 1.16 0.06 9.96
CA ILE A 74 0.05 -0.87 9.87
C ILE A 74 -0.64 -0.51 8.55
N GLY A 75 0.15 -0.29 7.52
CA GLY A 75 -0.29 -0.41 6.16
C GLY A 75 -0.64 -1.87 5.99
N LEU A 76 -1.87 -2.20 6.29
CA LEU A 76 -2.56 -3.22 5.53
C LEU A 76 -2.44 -2.73 4.09
N ALA A 77 -1.33 -3.07 3.42
CA ALA A 77 -1.32 -3.13 1.99
C ALA A 77 -2.37 -4.20 1.66
N THR A 78 -3.61 -3.79 1.68
CA THR A 78 -4.70 -4.60 1.17
C THR A 78 -4.43 -4.66 -0.32
N GLY A 79 -3.77 -5.75 -0.74
CA GLY A 79 -3.63 -6.08 -2.14
C GLY A 79 -5.00 -6.03 -2.81
N PRO A 80 -5.06 -6.06 -4.13
CA PRO A 80 -6.33 -6.09 -4.84
C PRO A 80 -7.17 -7.29 -4.37
N THR A 81 -8.41 -7.04 -3.95
CA THR A 81 -9.36 -8.09 -3.54
C THR A 81 -10.60 -8.04 -4.42
N LEU A 82 -11.31 -9.17 -4.52
CA LEU A 82 -12.58 -9.21 -5.25
C LEU A 82 -13.65 -8.32 -4.58
N SER A 83 -13.55 -8.11 -3.27
CA SER A 83 -14.47 -7.24 -2.52
C SER A 83 -14.17 -5.74 -2.72
N SER A 84 -12.92 -5.36 -2.99
CA SER A 84 -12.54 -3.98 -3.27
C SER A 84 -12.80 -3.58 -4.73
N PHE A 85 -13.09 -4.52 -5.62
CA PHE A 85 -13.39 -4.22 -7.01
C PHE A 85 -14.78 -3.62 -7.16
N TYR A 86 -14.84 -2.40 -7.69
CA TYR A 86 -16.11 -1.77 -8.03
C TYR A 86 -16.64 -2.32 -9.36
N ALA A 87 -17.66 -3.15 -9.27
CA ALA A 87 -18.16 -3.88 -10.42
C ALA A 87 -18.79 -2.99 -11.51
N GLY A 88 -19.70 -2.08 -11.13
CA GLY A 88 -20.41 -1.26 -12.10
C GLY A 88 -20.97 -2.09 -13.26
N PRO A 89 -20.59 -1.80 -14.51
CA PRO A 89 -21.03 -2.56 -15.68
C PRO A 89 -20.40 -3.97 -15.76
N ASN A 90 -19.42 -4.28 -14.92
CA ASN A 90 -18.63 -5.52 -14.97
C ASN A 90 -19.12 -6.57 -13.95
N GLU A 91 -20.32 -6.42 -13.40
CA GLU A 91 -20.88 -7.29 -12.36
C GLU A 91 -20.87 -8.77 -12.76
N ALA A 92 -21.20 -9.08 -14.01
CA ALA A 92 -21.23 -10.48 -14.49
C ALA A 92 -19.83 -11.13 -14.43
N ALA A 93 -18.77 -10.41 -14.80
CA ALA A 93 -17.40 -10.90 -14.71
C ALA A 93 -16.97 -11.08 -13.24
N LEU A 94 -17.29 -10.11 -12.37
CA LEU A 94 -16.98 -10.20 -10.95
C LEU A 94 -17.67 -11.38 -10.27
N GLN A 95 -18.96 -11.58 -10.52
CA GLN A 95 -19.72 -12.71 -9.97
C GLN A 95 -19.14 -14.06 -10.43
N HIS A 96 -18.79 -14.17 -11.72
CA HIS A 96 -18.14 -15.36 -12.23
C HIS A 96 -16.80 -15.64 -11.53
N LEU A 97 -15.96 -14.61 -11.31
CA LEU A 97 -14.68 -14.77 -10.65
C LEU A 97 -14.80 -15.07 -9.14
N ARG A 98 -15.82 -14.54 -8.48
CA ARG A 98 -16.14 -14.90 -7.07
C ARG A 98 -16.48 -16.39 -6.95
N LEU A 99 -17.34 -16.89 -7.83
CA LEU A 99 -17.64 -18.33 -7.90
C LEU A 99 -16.38 -19.14 -8.23
N TRP A 100 -15.58 -18.65 -9.16
CA TRP A 100 -14.34 -19.28 -9.59
C TRP A 100 -13.29 -19.32 -8.44
N ALA A 101 -13.16 -18.25 -7.66
CA ALA A 101 -12.30 -18.20 -6.46
C ALA A 101 -12.86 -18.99 -5.27
N GLY A 102 -14.11 -19.45 -5.36
CA GLY A 102 -14.75 -20.24 -4.30
C GLY A 102 -15.36 -19.43 -3.18
N GLU A 103 -15.60 -18.13 -3.38
CA GLU A 103 -16.38 -17.33 -2.46
C GLU A 103 -17.86 -17.79 -2.50
N GLY A 104 -18.35 -18.28 -1.37
CA GLY A 104 -19.79 -18.55 -1.16
C GLY A 104 -20.31 -19.92 -1.57
N SER A 105 -19.49 -20.88 -1.98
CA SER A 105 -19.97 -22.25 -2.27
C SER A 105 -19.06 -23.34 -1.73
N SER A 106 -19.70 -24.46 -1.32
CA SER A 106 -19.01 -25.70 -1.01
C SER A 106 -18.12 -26.11 -2.21
N GLN A 107 -16.95 -26.61 -1.92
CA GLN A 107 -15.80 -26.90 -2.79
C GLN A 107 -16.08 -27.62 -4.14
N ASN A 108 -17.31 -28.03 -4.44
CA ASN A 108 -17.65 -28.90 -5.57
C ASN A 108 -18.22 -28.20 -6.81
N THR A 109 -18.31 -26.87 -6.84
CA THR A 109 -18.99 -26.16 -7.95
C THR A 109 -18.08 -25.30 -8.82
N ARG A 110 -16.75 -25.38 -8.63
CA ARG A 110 -15.81 -24.62 -9.44
C ARG A 110 -15.72 -25.21 -10.84
N SER A 111 -16.11 -24.44 -11.84
CA SER A 111 -15.97 -24.85 -13.23
C SER A 111 -14.51 -24.76 -13.65
N PRO A 112 -13.90 -25.83 -14.17
CA PRO A 112 -12.54 -25.79 -14.71
C PRO A 112 -12.47 -25.12 -16.09
N VAL A 113 -13.56 -24.52 -16.54
CA VAL A 113 -13.64 -23.88 -17.86
C VAL A 113 -12.75 -22.64 -17.87
N PRO A 114 -11.85 -22.50 -18.87
CA PRO A 114 -11.01 -21.32 -19.01
C PRO A 114 -11.81 -20.03 -19.03
N THR A 115 -11.23 -18.98 -18.48
CA THR A 115 -11.86 -17.65 -18.48
C THR A 115 -10.91 -16.64 -19.08
N TYR A 116 -11.41 -15.83 -19.99
CA TYR A 116 -10.69 -14.75 -20.62
C TYR A 116 -11.38 -13.41 -20.38
N LEU A 117 -10.63 -12.45 -19.85
CA LEU A 117 -11.08 -11.07 -19.63
C LEU A 117 -10.46 -10.18 -20.70
N TRP A 118 -11.25 -9.32 -21.34
CA TRP A 118 -10.70 -8.36 -22.28
C TRP A 118 -11.35 -6.98 -22.12
N GLY A 119 -10.67 -5.94 -22.56
CA GLY A 119 -11.16 -4.56 -22.50
C GLY A 119 -10.02 -3.56 -22.51
N GLU A 120 -10.35 -2.30 -22.63
CA GLU A 120 -9.36 -1.23 -22.69
C GLU A 120 -8.44 -1.20 -21.45
N ALA A 121 -7.26 -0.58 -21.61
CA ALA A 121 -6.37 -0.33 -20.49
C ALA A 121 -7.10 0.46 -19.40
N GLY A 122 -6.89 0.10 -18.11
CA GLY A 122 -7.60 0.72 -16.98
C GLY A 122 -8.99 0.16 -16.69
N SER A 123 -9.49 -0.86 -17.42
CA SER A 123 -10.79 -1.49 -17.13
C SER A 123 -10.77 -2.40 -15.88
N GLY A 124 -9.60 -2.62 -15.26
CA GLY A 124 -9.46 -3.39 -14.03
C GLY A 124 -9.11 -4.88 -14.23
N LYS A 125 -8.68 -5.30 -15.41
CA LYS A 125 -8.26 -6.68 -15.70
C LYS A 125 -7.21 -7.20 -14.72
N THR A 126 -6.06 -6.53 -14.66
CA THR A 126 -4.95 -6.89 -13.76
C THR A 126 -5.37 -6.89 -12.29
N HIS A 127 -6.24 -5.96 -11.87
CA HIS A 127 -6.80 -5.94 -10.51
C HIS A 127 -7.56 -7.24 -10.22
N LEU A 128 -8.47 -7.64 -11.10
CA LEU A 128 -9.25 -8.88 -10.95
C LEU A 128 -8.37 -10.13 -10.96
N LEU A 129 -7.37 -10.19 -11.85
CA LEU A 129 -6.44 -11.31 -11.88
C LEU A 129 -5.67 -11.45 -10.57
N LYS A 130 -5.12 -10.35 -10.07
CA LYS A 130 -4.39 -10.32 -8.79
C LYS A 130 -5.31 -10.65 -7.61
N ALA A 131 -6.53 -10.11 -7.59
CA ALA A 131 -7.52 -10.40 -6.56
C ALA A 131 -7.88 -11.90 -6.49
N VAL A 132 -7.99 -12.55 -7.64
CA VAL A 132 -8.19 -14.00 -7.70
C VAL A 132 -6.95 -14.75 -7.19
N CYS A 133 -5.74 -14.33 -7.55
CA CYS A 133 -4.51 -14.93 -7.02
C CYS A 133 -4.45 -14.85 -5.51
N GLU A 134 -4.74 -13.68 -4.92
CA GLU A 134 -4.76 -13.50 -3.46
C GLU A 134 -5.80 -14.41 -2.80
N ALA A 135 -7.02 -14.45 -3.33
CA ALA A 135 -8.07 -15.33 -2.81
C ALA A 135 -7.68 -16.83 -2.86
N LEU A 136 -6.91 -17.25 -3.87
CA LEU A 136 -6.38 -18.61 -3.96
C LEU A 136 -5.21 -18.85 -2.99
N HIS A 137 -4.32 -17.87 -2.83
CA HIS A 137 -3.21 -17.94 -1.88
C HIS A 137 -3.70 -18.01 -0.43
N GLU A 138 -4.74 -17.25 -0.07
CA GLU A 138 -5.40 -17.34 1.25
C GLU A 138 -5.96 -18.74 1.54
N GLN A 139 -6.34 -19.49 0.49
CA GLN A 139 -6.76 -20.89 0.58
C GLN A 139 -5.59 -21.88 0.58
N GLY A 140 -4.34 -21.40 0.58
CA GLY A 140 -3.14 -22.22 0.53
C GLY A 140 -2.83 -22.79 -0.86
N ALA A 141 -3.49 -22.31 -1.90
CA ALA A 141 -3.26 -22.77 -3.27
C ALA A 141 -2.07 -22.06 -3.91
N SER A 142 -1.29 -22.77 -4.72
CA SER A 142 -0.21 -22.21 -5.53
C SER A 142 -0.74 -21.83 -6.92
N VAL A 143 -0.27 -20.70 -7.47
CA VAL A 143 -0.72 -20.14 -8.75
C VAL A 143 0.47 -19.82 -9.63
N GLY A 144 0.44 -20.24 -10.88
CA GLY A 144 1.38 -19.80 -11.91
C GLY A 144 0.96 -18.44 -12.45
N TRP A 145 1.85 -17.44 -12.37
CA TRP A 145 1.62 -16.09 -12.91
C TRP A 145 2.56 -15.79 -14.06
N MET A 146 2.03 -15.23 -15.14
CA MET A 146 2.78 -14.72 -16.29
C MET A 146 2.16 -13.41 -16.77
N ASP A 147 3.00 -12.41 -16.99
CA ASP A 147 2.66 -11.15 -17.67
C ASP A 147 3.74 -10.81 -18.71
N ALA A 148 3.55 -9.71 -19.44
CA ALA A 148 4.49 -9.30 -20.48
C ALA A 148 5.91 -8.99 -19.99
N SER A 149 6.11 -8.73 -18.70
CA SER A 149 7.41 -8.43 -18.10
C SER A 149 8.26 -9.68 -17.83
N VAL A 150 7.63 -10.87 -17.78
CA VAL A 150 8.31 -12.13 -17.49
C VAL A 150 9.05 -12.63 -18.72
N ALA A 151 10.30 -12.22 -18.90
CA ALA A 151 11.09 -12.53 -20.09
C ALA A 151 11.32 -14.03 -20.30
N ASN A 152 11.50 -14.80 -19.24
CA ASN A 152 11.71 -16.24 -19.25
C ASN A 152 10.69 -16.93 -18.33
N PRO A 153 9.49 -17.23 -18.85
CA PRO A 153 8.48 -17.94 -18.06
C PRO A 153 9.00 -19.29 -17.57
N PRO A 154 8.70 -19.70 -16.33
CA PRO A 154 9.06 -21.04 -15.85
C PRO A 154 8.28 -22.12 -16.58
N ASP A 155 8.74 -23.34 -16.49
CA ASP A 155 7.97 -24.51 -16.93
C ASP A 155 6.70 -24.66 -16.09
N PHE A 156 5.69 -25.33 -16.65
CA PHE A 156 4.46 -25.62 -15.93
C PHE A 156 4.73 -26.46 -14.69
N ASP A 157 4.20 -26.03 -13.54
CA ASP A 157 4.30 -26.79 -12.28
C ASP A 157 2.95 -27.44 -11.96
N GLU A 158 2.94 -28.76 -11.85
CA GLU A 158 1.72 -29.52 -11.53
C GLU A 158 1.14 -29.23 -10.14
N ARG A 159 1.88 -28.55 -9.26
CA ARG A 159 1.39 -28.09 -7.95
C ARG A 159 0.48 -26.86 -8.05
N TRP A 160 0.51 -26.16 -9.17
CA TRP A 160 -0.38 -25.01 -9.35
C TRP A 160 -1.84 -25.44 -9.41
N ALA A 161 -2.68 -24.77 -8.66
CA ALA A 161 -4.14 -24.91 -8.73
C ALA A 161 -4.72 -24.14 -9.92
N ALA A 162 -4.04 -23.08 -10.33
CA ALA A 162 -4.43 -22.21 -11.43
C ALA A 162 -3.22 -21.68 -12.18
N VAL A 163 -3.39 -21.31 -13.44
CA VAL A 163 -2.48 -20.49 -14.22
C VAL A 163 -3.17 -19.18 -14.59
N VAL A 164 -2.47 -18.07 -14.37
CA VAL A 164 -2.96 -16.73 -14.63
C VAL A 164 -2.02 -16.03 -15.60
N MET A 165 -2.58 -15.50 -16.68
CA MET A 165 -1.85 -14.89 -17.78
C MET A 165 -2.39 -13.48 -18.03
N ASP A 166 -1.62 -12.46 -17.68
CA ASP A 166 -1.99 -11.06 -17.91
C ASP A 166 -1.31 -10.50 -19.17
N GLU A 167 -1.91 -9.49 -19.76
CA GLU A 167 -1.38 -8.76 -20.93
C GLU A 167 -1.01 -9.70 -22.10
N VAL A 168 -1.79 -10.76 -22.34
CA VAL A 168 -1.47 -11.77 -23.37
C VAL A 168 -1.28 -11.19 -24.76
N HIS A 169 -1.88 -10.04 -25.06
CA HIS A 169 -1.75 -9.32 -26.33
C HIS A 169 -0.34 -8.76 -26.58
N LEU A 170 0.52 -8.67 -25.53
CA LEU A 170 1.90 -8.23 -25.61
C LEU A 170 2.93 -9.35 -25.63
N TYR A 171 2.49 -10.61 -25.59
CA TYR A 171 3.38 -11.76 -25.47
C TYR A 171 4.28 -11.95 -26.69
N ASN A 172 5.58 -12.03 -26.43
CA ASN A 172 6.55 -12.44 -27.45
C ASN A 172 6.45 -13.94 -27.77
N THR A 173 7.20 -14.40 -28.76
CA THR A 173 7.13 -15.80 -29.23
C THR A 173 7.45 -16.82 -28.14
N ALA A 174 8.39 -16.55 -27.24
CA ALA A 174 8.74 -17.45 -26.14
C ALA A 174 7.62 -17.53 -25.10
N GLN A 175 7.07 -16.36 -24.71
CA GLN A 175 5.92 -16.29 -23.81
C GLN A 175 4.68 -16.99 -24.39
N GLN A 176 4.41 -16.82 -25.67
CA GLN A 176 3.31 -17.53 -26.34
C GLN A 176 3.50 -19.05 -26.32
N ALA A 177 4.72 -19.54 -26.48
CA ALA A 177 5.00 -20.97 -26.38
C ALA A 177 4.80 -21.51 -24.96
N SER A 178 5.25 -20.76 -23.95
CA SER A 178 5.04 -21.11 -22.54
C SER A 178 3.56 -21.02 -22.15
N ALA A 179 2.85 -19.98 -22.57
CA ALA A 179 1.41 -19.82 -22.32
C ALA A 179 0.60 -20.98 -22.93
N PHE A 180 0.96 -21.40 -24.13
CA PHE A 180 0.33 -22.57 -24.75
C PHE A 180 0.61 -23.85 -23.94
N ASN A 181 1.85 -24.05 -23.53
CA ASN A 181 2.24 -25.19 -22.69
C ASN A 181 1.48 -25.21 -21.36
N TRP A 182 1.43 -24.07 -20.67
CA TRP A 182 0.67 -23.91 -19.43
C TRP A 182 -0.82 -24.22 -19.63
N PHE A 183 -1.41 -23.67 -20.67
CA PHE A 183 -2.82 -23.92 -20.99
C PHE A 183 -3.11 -25.39 -21.19
N VAL A 184 -2.31 -26.08 -22.01
CA VAL A 184 -2.51 -27.49 -22.32
C VAL A 184 -2.37 -28.37 -21.09
N ASN A 185 -1.33 -28.15 -20.29
CA ASN A 185 -1.08 -28.93 -19.08
C ASN A 185 -2.10 -28.60 -17.96
N ALA A 186 -2.61 -27.38 -17.87
CA ALA A 186 -3.65 -27.03 -16.92
C ALA A 186 -4.97 -27.75 -17.21
N ILE A 187 -5.35 -27.85 -18.48
CA ILE A 187 -6.59 -28.50 -18.89
C ILE A 187 -6.47 -30.03 -18.92
N ASN A 188 -5.31 -30.55 -19.32
CA ASN A 188 -5.03 -31.98 -19.39
C ASN A 188 -3.80 -32.33 -18.53
N PRO A 189 -3.90 -32.24 -17.22
CA PRO A 189 -2.78 -32.50 -16.34
C PRO A 189 -2.42 -34.00 -16.38
N ALA A 190 -1.12 -34.30 -16.25
CA ALA A 190 -0.63 -35.67 -16.16
C ALA A 190 -1.11 -36.35 -14.86
N THR A 191 -1.30 -35.60 -13.81
CA THR A 191 -1.74 -36.06 -12.50
C THR A 191 -2.79 -35.12 -11.89
N GLY A 192 -3.75 -35.69 -11.17
CA GLY A 192 -4.78 -34.94 -10.43
C GLY A 192 -5.92 -34.39 -11.31
N GLY A 193 -6.65 -33.42 -10.81
CA GLY A 193 -7.77 -32.78 -11.50
C GLY A 193 -7.32 -31.64 -12.41
N GLN A 194 -8.22 -31.20 -13.28
CA GLN A 194 -7.97 -30.01 -14.12
C GLN A 194 -7.61 -28.80 -13.27
N ARG A 195 -6.74 -27.95 -13.83
CA ARG A 195 -6.36 -26.66 -13.26
C ARG A 195 -7.17 -25.54 -13.92
N TRP A 196 -7.27 -24.44 -13.26
CA TRP A 196 -7.97 -23.29 -13.81
C TRP A 196 -7.04 -22.45 -14.68
N VAL A 197 -7.62 -21.91 -15.73
CA VAL A 197 -6.95 -20.97 -16.63
C VAL A 197 -7.70 -19.67 -16.61
N LEU A 198 -7.02 -18.59 -16.19
CA LEU A 198 -7.53 -17.25 -16.23
C LEU A 198 -6.55 -16.39 -17.02
N ALA A 199 -7.04 -15.72 -18.06
CA ALA A 199 -6.21 -14.88 -18.91
C ALA A 199 -6.84 -13.53 -19.15
N ALA A 200 -6.01 -12.50 -19.44
CA ALA A 200 -6.49 -11.18 -19.77
C ALA A 200 -5.66 -10.50 -20.88
N GLY A 201 -6.34 -9.67 -21.67
CA GLY A 201 -5.74 -8.86 -22.72
C GLY A 201 -6.60 -7.67 -23.10
N ASP A 202 -6.11 -6.81 -23.97
CA ASP A 202 -6.85 -5.61 -24.38
C ASP A 202 -7.85 -5.89 -25.50
N LEU A 203 -7.67 -6.98 -26.25
CA LEU A 203 -8.43 -7.30 -27.43
C LEU A 203 -9.33 -8.54 -27.23
N PRO A 204 -10.45 -8.64 -27.95
CA PRO A 204 -11.24 -9.87 -27.96
C PRO A 204 -10.41 -11.04 -28.53
N PRO A 205 -10.75 -12.30 -28.20
CA PRO A 205 -9.95 -13.47 -28.59
C PRO A 205 -9.62 -13.53 -30.06
N ALA A 206 -10.58 -13.17 -30.94
CA ALA A 206 -10.41 -13.24 -32.38
C ALA A 206 -9.33 -12.31 -32.94
N ASP A 207 -9.09 -11.17 -32.26
CA ASP A 207 -8.22 -10.11 -32.74
C ASP A 207 -6.83 -10.12 -32.02
N LEU A 208 -6.59 -11.08 -31.12
CA LEU A 208 -5.32 -11.21 -30.42
C LEU A 208 -4.18 -11.51 -31.40
N PRO A 209 -3.04 -10.79 -31.32
CA PRO A 209 -1.84 -11.03 -32.14
C PRO A 209 -1.05 -12.24 -31.61
N LEU A 210 -1.73 -13.35 -31.42
CA LEU A 210 -1.18 -14.60 -30.94
C LEU A 210 -1.15 -15.64 -32.05
N ARG A 211 -0.30 -16.67 -31.91
CA ARG A 211 -0.35 -17.85 -32.75
C ARG A 211 -1.75 -18.50 -32.70
N ASP A 212 -2.19 -19.06 -33.80
CA ASP A 212 -3.59 -19.51 -34.00
C ASP A 212 -4.06 -20.52 -32.95
N ASP A 213 -3.16 -21.42 -32.54
CA ASP A 213 -3.46 -22.46 -31.56
C ASP A 213 -3.67 -21.89 -30.12
N LEU A 214 -2.94 -20.86 -29.75
CA LEU A 214 -3.14 -20.15 -28.47
C LEU A 214 -4.36 -19.22 -28.54
N ARG A 215 -4.49 -18.45 -29.64
CA ARG A 215 -5.59 -17.53 -29.86
C ARG A 215 -6.95 -18.24 -29.78
N SER A 216 -7.09 -19.40 -30.44
CA SER A 216 -8.33 -20.20 -30.40
C SER A 216 -8.67 -20.68 -28.99
N ARG A 217 -7.66 -20.94 -28.15
CA ARG A 217 -7.85 -21.36 -26.75
C ARG A 217 -8.31 -20.22 -25.86
N MET A 218 -7.89 -18.98 -26.11
CA MET A 218 -8.39 -17.79 -25.38
C MET A 218 -9.89 -17.57 -25.60
N GLY A 219 -10.42 -17.98 -26.74
CA GLY A 219 -11.86 -17.96 -27.04
C GLY A 219 -12.64 -19.19 -26.55
N TRP A 220 -11.93 -20.19 -25.98
CA TRP A 220 -12.55 -21.44 -25.57
C TRP A 220 -12.96 -21.42 -24.10
N GLY A 221 -14.14 -20.97 -23.79
CA GLY A 221 -14.64 -20.91 -22.43
C GLY A 221 -15.44 -19.65 -22.17
N HIS A 222 -15.33 -19.13 -20.95
CA HIS A 222 -16.01 -17.89 -20.60
C HIS A 222 -15.18 -16.68 -21.05
N VAL A 223 -15.80 -15.79 -21.81
CA VAL A 223 -15.18 -14.56 -22.30
C VAL A 223 -15.99 -13.38 -21.80
N PHE A 224 -15.36 -12.47 -21.07
CA PHE A 224 -15.99 -11.26 -20.55
C PHE A 224 -15.28 -10.02 -21.08
N GLN A 225 -16.06 -9.08 -21.59
CA GLN A 225 -15.59 -7.74 -21.86
C GLN A 225 -15.70 -6.89 -20.60
N LEU A 226 -14.61 -6.30 -20.15
CA LEU A 226 -14.60 -5.33 -19.08
C LEU A 226 -14.71 -3.92 -19.65
N GLN A 227 -15.70 -3.19 -19.17
CA GLN A 227 -15.95 -1.81 -19.57
C GLN A 227 -15.26 -0.85 -18.60
N LEU A 228 -14.79 0.27 -19.14
CA LEU A 228 -14.29 1.37 -18.31
C LEU A 228 -15.44 1.96 -17.47
N LEU A 229 -15.11 2.36 -16.25
CA LEU A 229 -16.04 3.11 -15.41
C LEU A 229 -16.25 4.51 -15.98
N ASP A 230 -17.49 4.97 -15.96
CA ASP A 230 -17.81 6.37 -16.26
C ASP A 230 -17.24 7.31 -15.16
N GLU A 231 -17.36 8.61 -15.38
CA GLU A 231 -16.83 9.61 -14.44
C GLU A 231 -17.52 9.54 -13.07
N THR A 232 -18.82 9.26 -13.06
CA THR A 232 -19.62 9.15 -11.84
C THR A 232 -19.18 7.95 -11.01
N ALA A 233 -19.01 6.81 -11.65
CA ALA A 233 -18.53 5.59 -11.01
C ALA A 233 -17.06 5.75 -10.51
N ARG A 234 -16.17 6.36 -11.30
CA ARG A 234 -14.80 6.65 -10.87
C ARG A 234 -14.74 7.57 -9.66
N ARG A 235 -15.61 8.60 -9.63
CA ARG A 235 -15.75 9.47 -8.46
C ARG A 235 -16.20 8.70 -7.22
N ALA A 236 -17.18 7.80 -7.37
CA ALA A 236 -17.67 6.97 -6.27
C ALA A 236 -16.58 6.05 -5.72
N VAL A 237 -15.80 5.41 -6.59
CA VAL A 237 -14.66 4.56 -6.19
C VAL A 237 -13.59 5.38 -5.49
N LEU A 238 -13.21 6.54 -6.05
CA LEU A 238 -12.19 7.40 -5.45
C LEU A 238 -12.60 7.86 -4.04
N ARG A 239 -13.89 8.18 -3.85
CA ARG A 239 -14.44 8.53 -2.52
C ARG A 239 -14.39 7.34 -1.58
N GLN A 240 -14.88 6.18 -1.99
CA GLN A 240 -14.86 4.96 -1.19
C GLN A 240 -13.45 4.59 -0.72
N GLU A 241 -12.47 4.67 -1.61
CA GLU A 241 -11.09 4.37 -1.31
C GLU A 241 -10.43 5.41 -0.38
N ALA A 242 -10.77 6.70 -0.55
CA ALA A 242 -10.32 7.75 0.37
C ALA A 242 -10.91 7.54 1.77
N ASP A 243 -12.22 7.25 1.85
CA ASP A 243 -12.92 6.99 3.12
C ASP A 243 -12.36 5.74 3.83
N ALA A 244 -12.07 4.67 3.08
CA ALA A 244 -11.45 3.45 3.62
C ALA A 244 -10.06 3.69 4.25
N ARG A 245 -9.31 4.66 3.73
CA ARG A 245 -8.01 5.10 4.25
C ARG A 245 -8.14 6.17 5.35
N GLY A 246 -9.37 6.63 5.65
CA GLY A 246 -9.59 7.76 6.56
C GLY A 246 -9.12 9.10 6.00
N VAL A 247 -8.99 9.21 4.68
CA VAL A 247 -8.54 10.41 3.97
C VAL A 247 -9.74 11.26 3.56
N PHE A 248 -9.82 12.48 4.05
CA PHE A 248 -10.86 13.40 3.62
C PHE A 248 -10.47 14.09 2.29
N LEU A 249 -11.16 13.72 1.21
CA LEU A 249 -11.07 14.37 -0.09
C LEU A 249 -12.26 15.30 -0.32
N GLY A 250 -12.00 16.61 -0.36
CA GLY A 250 -13.02 17.59 -0.77
C GLY A 250 -13.41 17.43 -2.25
N ASP A 251 -14.64 17.79 -2.59
CA ASP A 251 -15.17 17.68 -3.96
C ASP A 251 -14.30 18.40 -4.99
N GLU A 252 -13.76 19.58 -4.64
CA GLU A 252 -12.87 20.35 -5.52
C GLU A 252 -11.57 19.60 -5.85
N VAL A 253 -11.01 18.86 -4.86
CA VAL A 253 -9.81 18.07 -5.05
C VAL A 253 -10.11 16.87 -5.95
N MET A 254 -11.22 16.17 -5.70
CA MET A 254 -11.67 15.06 -6.55
C MET A 254 -11.92 15.51 -7.98
N ASP A 255 -12.59 16.64 -8.20
CA ASP A 255 -12.82 17.21 -9.53
C ASP A 255 -11.50 17.52 -10.24
N PHE A 256 -10.55 18.07 -9.51
CA PHE A 256 -9.23 18.37 -10.05
C PHE A 256 -8.49 17.07 -10.44
N MET A 257 -8.54 16.04 -9.59
CA MET A 257 -7.93 14.74 -9.87
C MET A 257 -8.55 14.09 -11.11
N LEU A 258 -9.88 13.99 -11.17
CA LEU A 258 -10.60 13.35 -12.28
C LEU A 258 -10.43 14.08 -13.62
N LYS A 259 -10.28 15.42 -13.61
CA LYS A 259 -10.07 16.22 -14.81
C LYS A 259 -8.61 16.21 -15.30
N ARG A 260 -7.65 16.17 -14.38
CA ARG A 260 -6.22 16.33 -14.68
C ARG A 260 -5.54 15.02 -15.01
N PHE A 261 -5.98 13.93 -14.37
CA PHE A 261 -5.33 12.63 -14.47
C PHE A 261 -6.13 11.68 -15.36
N SER A 262 -5.44 10.67 -15.87
CA SER A 262 -5.95 9.69 -16.82
C SER A 262 -7.30 9.08 -16.37
N ARG A 263 -8.04 8.58 -17.35
CA ARG A 263 -9.26 7.77 -17.12
C ARG A 263 -8.96 6.44 -16.41
N ASP A 264 -7.69 6.11 -16.28
CA ASP A 264 -7.21 4.94 -15.57
C ASP A 264 -7.37 5.09 -14.05
N LEU A 265 -8.19 4.22 -13.48
CA LEU A 265 -8.44 4.19 -12.04
C LEU A 265 -7.17 3.83 -11.25
N GLY A 266 -6.29 2.98 -11.80
CA GLY A 266 -5.04 2.60 -11.16
C GLY A 266 -4.13 3.79 -10.89
N SER A 267 -3.96 4.66 -11.89
CA SER A 267 -3.20 5.91 -11.73
C SER A 267 -3.82 6.86 -10.70
N LEU A 268 -5.16 6.91 -10.63
CA LEU A 268 -5.85 7.71 -9.62
C LEU A 268 -5.64 7.16 -8.20
N MET A 269 -5.61 5.84 -8.03
CA MET A 269 -5.33 5.20 -6.74
C MET A 269 -3.89 5.42 -6.30
N GLN A 270 -2.92 5.28 -7.19
CA GLN A 270 -1.51 5.59 -6.91
C GLN A 270 -1.32 7.04 -6.48
N LEU A 271 -1.97 7.97 -7.17
CA LEU A 271 -1.95 9.38 -6.78
C LEU A 271 -2.59 9.61 -5.40
N LEU A 272 -3.66 8.90 -5.07
CA LEU A 272 -4.29 8.97 -3.75
C LEU A 272 -3.32 8.49 -2.66
N ASP A 273 -2.62 7.37 -2.90
CA ASP A 273 -1.62 6.82 -1.96
C ASP A 273 -0.45 7.79 -1.75
N GLN A 274 0.07 8.38 -2.82
CA GLN A 274 1.13 9.38 -2.76
C GLN A 274 0.66 10.64 -2.01
N LEU A 275 -0.57 11.08 -2.26
CA LEU A 275 -1.14 12.27 -1.65
C LEU A 275 -1.39 12.08 -0.15
N ASP A 276 -1.85 10.89 0.27
CA ASP A 276 -2.01 10.54 1.68
C ASP A 276 -0.64 10.53 2.40
N ALA A 277 0.34 9.81 1.85
CA ALA A 277 1.69 9.78 2.39
C ALA A 277 2.33 11.18 2.47
N PHE A 278 2.09 12.04 1.48
CA PHE A 278 2.60 13.41 1.47
C PHE A 278 1.89 14.29 2.50
N ALA A 279 0.57 14.15 2.64
CA ALA A 279 -0.23 14.87 3.63
C ALA A 279 0.19 14.51 5.06
N LEU A 280 0.37 13.22 5.35
CA LEU A 280 0.87 12.73 6.64
C LEU A 280 2.27 13.25 6.95
N ARG A 281 3.20 13.20 5.99
CA ARG A 281 4.58 13.68 6.15
C ARG A 281 4.64 15.19 6.40
N THR A 282 3.80 15.97 5.73
CA THR A 282 3.78 17.43 5.84
C THR A 282 2.85 17.94 6.94
N GLN A 283 2.03 17.07 7.53
CA GLN A 283 0.98 17.39 8.51
C GLN A 283 0.01 18.48 8.00
N ARG A 284 -0.37 18.38 6.72
CA ARG A 284 -1.26 19.34 6.06
C ARG A 284 -2.51 18.65 5.56
N ALA A 285 -3.64 19.37 5.61
CA ALA A 285 -4.88 18.91 5.00
C ALA A 285 -4.73 18.78 3.47
N ILE A 286 -5.42 17.80 2.89
CA ILE A 286 -5.42 17.57 1.45
C ILE A 286 -6.22 18.68 0.76
N THR A 287 -5.53 19.45 -0.05
CA THR A 287 -6.06 20.58 -0.81
C THR A 287 -5.43 20.62 -2.21
N ILE A 288 -6.03 21.37 -3.14
CA ILE A 288 -5.46 21.55 -4.49
C ILE A 288 -4.02 22.10 -4.44
N PRO A 289 -3.66 23.09 -3.60
CA PRO A 289 -2.26 23.50 -3.45
C PRO A 289 -1.32 22.40 -2.97
N LEU A 290 -1.77 21.52 -2.06
CA LEU A 290 -0.95 20.38 -1.59
C LEU A 290 -0.71 19.40 -2.73
N LEU A 291 -1.76 19.08 -3.51
CA LEU A 291 -1.67 18.19 -4.67
C LEU A 291 -0.72 18.76 -5.74
N LYS A 292 -0.77 20.06 -6.02
CA LYS A 292 0.18 20.71 -6.94
C LYS A 292 1.62 20.62 -6.43
N ALA A 293 1.84 20.86 -5.13
CA ALA A 293 3.16 20.74 -4.52
C ALA A 293 3.71 19.29 -4.57
N LEU A 294 2.85 18.28 -4.46
CA LEU A 294 3.25 16.88 -4.67
C LEU A 294 3.76 16.66 -6.09
N LEU A 295 2.99 17.13 -7.10
CA LEU A 295 3.34 16.96 -8.51
C LEU A 295 4.59 17.75 -8.96
N GLU A 296 4.94 18.81 -8.25
CA GLU A 296 6.17 19.60 -8.49
C GLU A 296 7.40 18.97 -7.81
N SER A 297 7.19 18.03 -6.88
CA SER A 297 8.26 17.37 -6.13
C SER A 297 8.75 16.06 -6.76
N GLU A 298 8.08 15.57 -7.79
CA GLU A 298 8.49 14.43 -8.63
C GLU A 298 9.36 14.90 -9.82
#